data_4a6812312fdaa6a9347afd48021c442f
#
_entry.id   4a6812312fdaa6a9347afd48021c442f
#
_cell.length_a   1.000
_cell.length_b   1.000
_cell.length_c   1.000
_cell.angle_alpha   90.00
_cell.angle_beta   90.00
_cell.angle_gamma   90.00
#
_symmetry.space_group_name_H-M   'P 1'
#
loop_
_entity.id
_entity.type
_entity.pdbx_description
1 polymer ?
#
loop_
_entity_poly.entity_id
_entity_poly.type
_entity_poly.pdbx_seq_one_letter_code
_entity_poly.pdbx_strand_id
1 'polypeptide(L)'
;MSAGVAQAAGALGALGLALLIVAPRREARIAGLVAWALGCGGLVIYLAPHGHHRLLAAAVVFGVAAAGVGGWVFLRVPWLLAVATLACVPARIPVHVGATEANLLLPLYGVVAAAAIALAWDLFGDAPRARELGKLAWPLALFVAWQGVSILWSKDVRQGAIELLFFVLPFGLLTIALARLVWSRAWALTLYVQLALMALVFAVIGIVQYETRTIFWNPKVRVDNAYAPSGWFYRVNSVFYDPSIYGRFLVVAILASLVIVLRRRADPLWAIAAALTIVITWTGLLPSFSQSSFAALIAATFVAAIFVWGRWSVLLVGVAVLVLLAGTLASPSIRNRASLSHITSGRSTLVSTGMKIALDHPVVGVGVGGFKRAYADRAHLKGKDPKAAASHTTPITIAAENGLPGLLLFLWLIGTALTLAFRRIGRDFDGNARLAFGLALVAILVHCVFYNALFEDPTYWGLLALVAVGARTVQGQQAP
;
A
#
# COMPACT_ATOMS: atom_id res chain seq x y z
N MET A 1 12.17 -22.83 -16.10
CA MET A 1 12.13 -21.79 -17.16
C MET A 1 13.33 -20.86 -17.03
N SER A 2 13.82 -20.28 -18.13
CA SER A 2 14.95 -19.33 -18.09
C SER A 2 14.55 -17.96 -17.54
N ALA A 3 15.52 -17.22 -17.00
CA ALA A 3 15.31 -15.85 -16.53
C ALA A 3 14.73 -14.94 -17.63
N GLY A 4 15.12 -15.15 -18.90
CA GLY A 4 14.62 -14.38 -20.04
C GLY A 4 13.10 -14.48 -20.24
N VAL A 5 12.51 -15.65 -19.94
CA VAL A 5 11.05 -15.81 -20.03
C VAL A 5 10.35 -15.00 -18.91
N ALA A 6 10.90 -14.98 -17.69
CA ALA A 6 10.36 -14.16 -16.61
C ALA A 6 10.47 -12.67 -16.92
N GLN A 7 11.59 -12.24 -17.50
CA GLN A 7 11.79 -10.87 -17.95
C GLN A 7 10.77 -10.45 -19.00
N ALA A 8 10.59 -11.28 -20.05
CA ALA A 8 9.60 -11.02 -21.09
C ALA A 8 8.16 -11.00 -20.53
N ALA A 9 7.81 -11.97 -19.66
CA ALA A 9 6.50 -12.06 -19.05
C ALA A 9 6.21 -10.85 -18.13
N GLY A 10 7.18 -10.44 -17.31
CA GLY A 10 7.03 -9.28 -16.44
C GLY A 10 6.83 -7.98 -17.21
N ALA A 11 7.66 -7.74 -18.23
CA ALA A 11 7.53 -6.59 -19.11
C ALA A 11 6.18 -6.60 -19.88
N LEU A 12 5.80 -7.75 -20.45
CA LEU A 12 4.52 -7.90 -21.15
C LEU A 12 3.32 -7.59 -20.22
N GLY A 13 3.32 -8.17 -19.02
CA GLY A 13 2.24 -7.95 -18.05
C GLY A 13 2.09 -6.49 -17.65
N ALA A 14 3.20 -5.81 -17.40
CA ALA A 14 3.18 -4.41 -17.00
C ALA A 14 2.81 -3.46 -18.15
N LEU A 15 3.31 -3.69 -19.35
CA LEU A 15 2.89 -2.94 -20.55
C LEU A 15 1.41 -3.20 -20.87
N GLY A 16 0.95 -4.46 -20.73
CA GLY A 16 -0.47 -4.79 -20.84
C GLY A 16 -1.34 -4.05 -19.85
N LEU A 17 -0.93 -3.99 -18.58
CA LEU A 17 -1.64 -3.23 -17.54
C LEU A 17 -1.64 -1.72 -17.85
N ALA A 18 -0.50 -1.18 -18.29
CA ALA A 18 -0.40 0.22 -18.67
C ALA A 18 -1.32 0.55 -19.86
N LEU A 19 -1.36 -0.31 -20.86
CA LEU A 19 -2.27 -0.18 -22.01
C LEU A 19 -3.74 -0.21 -21.55
N LEU A 20 -4.09 -1.15 -20.66
CA LEU A 20 -5.43 -1.26 -20.09
C LEU A 20 -5.85 0.03 -19.37
N ILE A 21 -4.91 0.71 -18.68
CA ILE A 21 -5.16 1.96 -17.93
C ILE A 21 -5.44 3.12 -18.89
N VAL A 22 -4.67 3.30 -19.98
CA VAL A 22 -4.69 4.53 -20.77
C VAL A 22 -5.46 4.42 -22.07
N ALA A 23 -5.68 3.19 -22.60
CA ALA A 23 -6.27 3.01 -23.90
C ALA A 23 -7.74 3.49 -23.94
N PRO A 24 -8.11 4.35 -24.91
CA PRO A 24 -9.48 4.81 -25.05
C PRO A 24 -10.36 3.80 -25.82
N ARG A 25 -9.75 2.95 -26.66
CA ARG A 25 -10.45 1.98 -27.51
C ARG A 25 -10.61 0.66 -26.79
N ARG A 26 -11.78 0.03 -26.94
CA ARG A 26 -12.11 -1.26 -26.34
C ARG A 26 -11.12 -2.37 -26.73
N GLU A 27 -10.80 -2.45 -28.01
CA GLU A 27 -9.90 -3.49 -28.54
C GLU A 27 -8.50 -3.40 -27.91
N ALA A 28 -7.99 -2.18 -27.76
CA ALA A 28 -6.71 -1.93 -27.09
C ALA A 28 -6.75 -2.30 -25.59
N ARG A 29 -7.87 -2.06 -24.92
CA ARG A 29 -8.06 -2.46 -23.51
C ARG A 29 -8.15 -3.96 -23.36
N ILE A 30 -8.84 -4.66 -24.28
CA ILE A 30 -8.89 -6.12 -24.30
C ILE A 30 -7.48 -6.68 -24.55
N ALA A 31 -6.74 -6.13 -25.53
CA ALA A 31 -5.35 -6.52 -25.78
C ALA A 31 -4.47 -6.28 -24.53
N GLY A 32 -4.66 -5.16 -23.82
CA GLY A 32 -3.99 -4.87 -22.57
C GLY A 32 -4.29 -5.90 -21.47
N LEU A 33 -5.57 -6.27 -21.29
CA LEU A 33 -5.98 -7.27 -20.31
C LEU A 33 -5.42 -8.67 -20.66
N VAL A 34 -5.43 -9.05 -21.93
CA VAL A 34 -4.84 -10.32 -22.40
C VAL A 34 -3.33 -10.33 -22.15
N ALA A 35 -2.61 -9.26 -22.51
CA ALA A 35 -1.18 -9.14 -22.27
C ALA A 35 -0.84 -9.19 -20.76
N TRP A 36 -1.63 -8.52 -19.91
CA TRP A 36 -1.53 -8.61 -18.46
C TRP A 36 -1.69 -10.07 -17.98
N ALA A 37 -2.74 -10.75 -18.42
CA ALA A 37 -3.02 -12.13 -18.01
C ALA A 37 -1.91 -13.11 -18.46
N LEU A 38 -1.41 -12.98 -19.70
CA LEU A 38 -0.30 -13.78 -20.22
C LEU A 38 1.00 -13.50 -19.46
N GLY A 39 1.27 -12.23 -19.13
CA GLY A 39 2.41 -11.84 -18.30
C GLY A 39 2.33 -12.45 -16.90
N CYS A 40 1.19 -12.34 -16.23
CA CYS A 40 0.96 -12.99 -14.93
C CYS A 40 1.14 -14.51 -15.02
N GLY A 41 0.54 -15.15 -16.03
CA GLY A 41 0.68 -16.60 -16.26
C GLY A 41 2.13 -17.04 -16.45
N GLY A 42 2.90 -16.30 -17.25
CA GLY A 42 4.32 -16.56 -17.46
C GLY A 42 5.15 -16.43 -16.16
N LEU A 43 4.86 -15.41 -15.34
CA LEU A 43 5.51 -15.23 -14.03
C LEU A 43 5.12 -16.34 -13.05
N VAL A 44 3.84 -16.77 -13.01
CA VAL A 44 3.38 -17.92 -12.21
C VAL A 44 4.15 -19.17 -12.58
N ILE A 45 4.27 -19.49 -13.86
CA ILE A 45 5.00 -20.68 -14.34
C ILE A 45 6.50 -20.60 -13.97
N TYR A 46 7.09 -19.39 -14.05
CA TYR A 46 8.51 -19.20 -13.67
C TYR A 46 8.74 -19.43 -12.17
N LEU A 47 7.84 -18.93 -11.31
CA LEU A 47 7.97 -19.00 -9.85
C LEU A 47 7.44 -20.31 -9.27
N ALA A 48 6.68 -21.10 -10.06
CA ALA A 48 6.05 -22.34 -9.60
C ALA A 48 7.09 -23.36 -9.10
N PRO A 49 6.84 -24.01 -7.95
CA PRO A 49 7.70 -25.07 -7.45
C PRO A 49 7.71 -26.29 -8.40
N HIS A 50 8.88 -26.84 -8.63
CA HIS A 50 9.01 -28.07 -9.44
C HIS A 50 8.39 -29.26 -8.69
N GLY A 51 7.63 -30.10 -9.38
CA GLY A 51 7.12 -31.36 -8.84
C GLY A 51 5.66 -31.39 -8.36
N HIS A 52 4.96 -30.26 -8.26
CA HIS A 52 3.57 -30.20 -7.77
C HIS A 52 2.53 -29.82 -8.83
N HIS A 53 2.73 -30.19 -10.09
CA HIS A 53 1.90 -29.74 -11.22
C HIS A 53 0.41 -30.08 -11.09
N ARG A 54 0.07 -31.27 -10.53
CA ARG A 54 -1.34 -31.67 -10.35
C ARG A 54 -2.06 -30.84 -9.29
N LEU A 55 -1.41 -30.55 -8.16
CA LEU A 55 -1.96 -29.68 -7.11
C LEU A 55 -2.09 -28.25 -7.59
N LEU A 56 -1.11 -27.75 -8.34
CA LEU A 56 -1.16 -26.43 -8.95
C LEU A 56 -2.31 -26.33 -9.98
N ALA A 57 -2.47 -27.32 -10.84
CA ALA A 57 -3.58 -27.37 -11.80
C ALA A 57 -4.95 -27.40 -11.11
N ALA A 58 -5.12 -28.23 -10.06
CA ALA A 58 -6.35 -28.27 -9.28
C ALA A 58 -6.63 -26.92 -8.58
N ALA A 59 -5.60 -26.30 -7.98
CA ALA A 59 -5.73 -25.00 -7.35
C ALA A 59 -6.12 -23.89 -8.34
N VAL A 60 -5.57 -23.92 -9.55
CA VAL A 60 -5.91 -22.98 -10.64
C VAL A 60 -7.37 -23.18 -11.09
N VAL A 61 -7.81 -24.42 -11.32
CA VAL A 61 -9.19 -24.70 -11.74
C VAL A 61 -10.18 -24.25 -10.66
N PHE A 62 -9.94 -24.61 -9.39
CA PHE A 62 -10.77 -24.18 -8.30
C PHE A 62 -10.75 -22.65 -8.13
N GLY A 63 -9.57 -22.04 -8.22
CA GLY A 63 -9.39 -20.58 -8.13
C GLY A 63 -10.14 -19.83 -9.23
N VAL A 64 -10.08 -20.32 -10.48
CA VAL A 64 -10.80 -19.74 -11.62
C VAL A 64 -12.33 -19.88 -11.43
N ALA A 65 -12.80 -21.03 -10.97
CA ALA A 65 -14.22 -21.23 -10.68
C ALA A 65 -14.72 -20.28 -9.58
N ALA A 66 -13.98 -20.20 -8.46
CA ALA A 66 -14.29 -19.28 -7.36
C ALA A 66 -14.24 -17.80 -7.80
N ALA A 67 -13.23 -17.43 -8.60
CA ALA A 67 -13.14 -16.10 -9.18
C ALA A 67 -14.28 -15.79 -10.16
N GLY A 68 -14.76 -16.79 -10.91
CA GLY A 68 -15.95 -16.67 -11.76
C GLY A 68 -17.19 -16.32 -10.98
N VAL A 69 -17.46 -17.02 -9.88
CA VAL A 69 -18.57 -16.72 -8.97
C VAL A 69 -18.40 -15.33 -8.34
N GLY A 70 -17.21 -15.01 -7.84
CA GLY A 70 -16.91 -13.69 -7.28
C GLY A 70 -17.08 -12.57 -8.32
N GLY A 71 -16.63 -12.77 -9.54
CA GLY A 71 -16.80 -11.83 -10.66
C GLY A 71 -18.26 -11.59 -10.98
N TRP A 72 -19.07 -12.64 -11.03
CA TRP A 72 -20.52 -12.51 -11.20
C TRP A 72 -21.16 -11.71 -10.07
N VAL A 73 -20.76 -11.93 -8.81
CA VAL A 73 -21.23 -11.14 -7.66
C VAL A 73 -20.86 -9.67 -7.82
N PHE A 74 -19.62 -9.35 -8.22
CA PHE A 74 -19.16 -7.98 -8.41
C PHE A 74 -19.85 -7.27 -9.58
N LEU A 75 -20.27 -8.01 -10.61
CA LEU A 75 -21.11 -7.46 -11.68
C LEU A 75 -22.51 -7.08 -11.18
N ARG A 76 -23.08 -7.87 -10.26
CA ARG A 76 -24.41 -7.62 -9.68
C ARG A 76 -24.41 -6.56 -8.59
N VAL A 77 -23.35 -6.55 -7.78
CA VAL A 77 -23.21 -5.67 -6.61
C VAL A 77 -21.79 -5.10 -6.57
N PRO A 78 -21.46 -4.09 -7.42
CA PRO A 78 -20.09 -3.64 -7.62
C PRO A 78 -19.39 -3.13 -6.36
N TRP A 79 -20.09 -2.50 -5.43
CA TRP A 79 -19.50 -1.96 -4.21
C TRP A 79 -18.95 -3.05 -3.25
N LEU A 80 -19.40 -4.30 -3.39
CA LEU A 80 -18.85 -5.44 -2.63
C LEU A 80 -17.35 -5.67 -2.94
N LEU A 81 -16.88 -5.26 -4.12
CA LEU A 81 -15.45 -5.32 -4.43
C LEU A 81 -14.63 -4.49 -3.42
N ALA A 82 -15.09 -3.29 -3.07
CA ALA A 82 -14.39 -2.45 -2.12
C ALA A 82 -14.44 -3.03 -0.69
N VAL A 83 -15.59 -3.57 -0.29
CA VAL A 83 -15.78 -4.26 1.00
C VAL A 83 -14.87 -5.50 1.11
N ALA A 84 -14.86 -6.34 0.07
CA ALA A 84 -14.01 -7.53 0.03
C ALA A 84 -12.51 -7.17 0.03
N THR A 85 -12.13 -6.13 -0.71
CA THR A 85 -10.74 -5.64 -0.70
C THR A 85 -10.32 -5.24 0.71
N LEU A 86 -11.12 -4.41 1.40
CA LEU A 86 -10.80 -3.96 2.76
C LEU A 86 -10.75 -5.12 3.76
N ALA A 87 -11.68 -6.09 3.66
CA ALA A 87 -11.69 -7.28 4.51
C ALA A 87 -10.42 -8.14 4.36
N CYS A 88 -9.83 -8.16 3.16
CA CYS A 88 -8.64 -8.96 2.86
C CYS A 88 -7.31 -8.27 3.24
N VAL A 89 -7.31 -6.98 3.60
CA VAL A 89 -6.06 -6.25 3.93
C VAL A 89 -5.22 -6.93 5.02
N PRO A 90 -5.79 -7.42 6.14
CA PRO A 90 -5.01 -8.09 7.18
C PRO A 90 -4.67 -9.54 6.88
N ALA A 91 -5.31 -10.16 5.88
CA ALA A 91 -5.32 -11.60 5.65
C ALA A 91 -4.04 -12.10 4.94
N ARG A 92 -2.88 -11.96 5.58
CA ARG A 92 -1.61 -12.56 5.12
C ARG A 92 -1.50 -13.99 5.62
N ILE A 93 -1.42 -14.92 4.68
CA ILE A 93 -1.31 -16.36 4.97
C ILE A 93 0.13 -16.81 4.71
N PRO A 94 0.79 -17.47 5.68
CA PRO A 94 2.12 -18.01 5.48
C PRO A 94 2.09 -19.18 4.49
N VAL A 95 2.85 -19.05 3.42
CA VAL A 95 2.99 -20.09 2.37
C VAL A 95 4.44 -20.48 2.27
N HIS A 96 4.72 -21.77 2.32
CA HIS A 96 6.06 -22.29 2.13
C HIS A 96 6.34 -22.43 0.62
N VAL A 97 7.32 -21.69 0.13
CA VAL A 97 7.81 -21.79 -1.25
C VAL A 97 9.26 -22.29 -1.21
N GLY A 98 9.42 -23.61 -1.27
CA GLY A 98 10.72 -24.25 -1.06
C GLY A 98 11.18 -24.11 0.39
N ALA A 99 12.40 -23.62 0.60
CA ALA A 99 12.97 -23.38 1.94
C ALA A 99 12.58 -22.02 2.55
N THR A 100 11.84 -21.18 1.83
CA THR A 100 11.44 -19.85 2.26
C THR A 100 9.95 -19.78 2.58
N GLU A 101 9.60 -19.11 3.68
CA GLU A 101 8.21 -18.80 4.04
C GLU A 101 7.85 -17.39 3.51
N ALA A 102 6.79 -17.31 2.72
CA ALA A 102 6.24 -16.05 2.20
C ALA A 102 4.85 -15.80 2.79
N ASN A 103 4.61 -14.59 3.27
CA ASN A 103 3.31 -14.20 3.82
C ASN A 103 2.47 -13.53 2.75
N LEU A 104 1.65 -14.30 2.05
CA LEU A 104 0.90 -13.87 0.87
C LEU A 104 -0.53 -13.46 1.22
N LEU A 105 -1.06 -12.47 0.52
CA LEU A 105 -2.45 -12.01 0.61
C LEU A 105 -3.38 -12.88 -0.24
N LEU A 106 -3.39 -14.21 0.00
CA LEU A 106 -4.12 -15.18 -0.82
C LEU A 106 -5.59 -14.84 -1.03
N PRO A 107 -6.37 -14.45 0.02
CA PRO A 107 -7.78 -14.07 -0.19
C PRO A 107 -7.91 -12.85 -1.11
N LEU A 108 -7.00 -11.88 -1.02
CA LEU A 108 -7.01 -10.69 -1.86
C LEU A 108 -6.71 -11.02 -3.33
N TYR A 109 -5.82 -11.97 -3.61
CA TYR A 109 -5.59 -12.40 -5.00
C TYR A 109 -6.82 -13.07 -5.59
N GLY A 110 -7.65 -13.77 -4.78
CA GLY A 110 -8.96 -14.24 -5.19
C GLY A 110 -9.92 -13.10 -5.56
N VAL A 111 -9.94 -12.03 -4.75
CA VAL A 111 -10.71 -10.81 -5.04
C VAL A 111 -10.23 -10.13 -6.32
N VAL A 112 -8.90 -10.04 -6.54
CA VAL A 112 -8.32 -9.48 -7.77
C VAL A 112 -8.68 -10.33 -9.00
N ALA A 113 -8.61 -11.66 -8.90
CA ALA A 113 -9.00 -12.55 -9.98
C ALA A 113 -10.48 -12.40 -10.34
N ALA A 114 -11.37 -12.31 -9.33
CA ALA A 114 -12.80 -12.04 -9.52
C ALA A 114 -13.03 -10.67 -10.17
N ALA A 115 -12.29 -9.64 -9.74
CA ALA A 115 -12.34 -8.31 -10.35
C ALA A 115 -11.85 -8.32 -11.81
N ALA A 116 -10.82 -9.11 -12.13
CA ALA A 116 -10.33 -9.29 -13.51
C ALA A 116 -11.41 -9.92 -14.42
N ILE A 117 -12.13 -10.92 -13.92
CA ILE A 117 -13.23 -11.57 -14.66
C ILE A 117 -14.38 -10.59 -14.85
N ALA A 118 -14.77 -9.84 -13.81
CA ALA A 118 -15.81 -8.82 -13.92
C ALA A 118 -15.40 -7.72 -14.94
N LEU A 119 -14.15 -7.28 -14.90
CA LEU A 119 -13.62 -6.31 -15.84
C LEU A 119 -13.60 -6.85 -17.29
N ALA A 120 -13.20 -8.11 -17.46
CA ALA A 120 -13.23 -8.78 -18.76
C ALA A 120 -14.67 -8.81 -19.32
N TRP A 121 -15.63 -9.23 -18.49
CA TRP A 121 -17.03 -9.27 -18.89
C TRP A 121 -17.54 -7.91 -19.34
N ASP A 122 -17.28 -6.86 -18.56
CA ASP A 122 -17.64 -5.49 -18.92
C ASP A 122 -16.96 -5.01 -20.21
N LEU A 123 -15.71 -5.41 -20.47
CA LEU A 123 -15.00 -5.06 -21.69
C LEU A 123 -15.53 -5.79 -22.92
N PHE A 124 -16.09 -7.00 -22.76
CA PHE A 124 -16.76 -7.73 -23.84
C PHE A 124 -18.21 -7.29 -24.04
N GLY A 125 -18.82 -6.57 -23.09
CA GLY A 125 -20.13 -5.94 -23.20
C GLY A 125 -20.12 -4.61 -23.97
N ASP A 126 -21.29 -3.98 -24.15
CA ASP A 126 -21.46 -2.81 -25.01
C ASP A 126 -21.14 -1.44 -24.33
N ALA A 127 -20.74 -1.42 -23.07
CA ALA A 127 -20.49 -0.19 -22.33
C ALA A 127 -18.99 0.02 -22.02
N PRO A 128 -18.19 0.61 -22.92
CA PRO A 128 -16.83 0.99 -22.60
C PRO A 128 -16.82 2.22 -21.69
N ARG A 129 -16.48 2.03 -20.42
CA ARG A 129 -16.18 3.16 -19.51
C ARG A 129 -14.71 3.53 -19.68
N ALA A 130 -14.44 4.48 -20.57
CA ALA A 130 -13.09 5.01 -20.73
C ALA A 130 -12.75 5.98 -19.59
N ARG A 131 -11.48 5.95 -19.12
CA ARG A 131 -10.88 6.92 -18.20
C ARG A 131 -11.36 6.90 -16.75
N GLU A 132 -11.54 5.72 -16.18
CA GLU A 132 -11.93 5.53 -14.78
C GLU A 132 -10.98 6.26 -13.80
N LEU A 133 -9.69 6.30 -14.10
CA LEU A 133 -8.66 6.95 -13.29
C LEU A 133 -8.46 8.44 -13.60
N GLY A 134 -9.09 8.97 -14.69
CA GLY A 134 -8.97 10.37 -15.06
C GLY A 134 -7.52 10.82 -15.16
N LYS A 135 -7.14 11.87 -14.42
CA LYS A 135 -5.78 12.43 -14.44
C LYS A 135 -4.71 11.48 -13.86
N LEU A 136 -5.10 10.50 -13.06
CA LEU A 136 -4.16 9.50 -12.52
C LEU A 136 -3.75 8.44 -13.55
N ALA A 137 -4.47 8.32 -14.68
CA ALA A 137 -4.24 7.25 -15.66
C ALA A 137 -2.81 7.26 -16.20
N TRP A 138 -2.35 8.38 -16.72
CA TRP A 138 -1.02 8.48 -17.33
C TRP A 138 0.13 8.28 -16.35
N PRO A 139 0.20 8.99 -15.19
CA PRO A 139 1.29 8.78 -14.26
C PRO A 139 1.33 7.35 -13.70
N LEU A 140 0.17 6.73 -13.44
CA LEU A 140 0.11 5.36 -12.98
C LEU A 140 0.55 4.36 -14.07
N ALA A 141 0.06 4.52 -15.31
CA ALA A 141 0.41 3.65 -16.42
C ALA A 141 1.91 3.68 -16.72
N LEU A 142 2.49 4.87 -16.81
CA LEU A 142 3.90 5.03 -17.11
C LEU A 142 4.79 4.51 -15.97
N PHE A 143 4.38 4.74 -14.72
CA PHE A 143 5.10 4.20 -13.56
C PHE A 143 5.10 2.67 -13.55
N VAL A 144 3.92 2.03 -13.75
CA VAL A 144 3.80 0.58 -13.82
C VAL A 144 4.56 -0.01 -15.02
N ALA A 145 4.47 0.64 -16.19
CA ALA A 145 5.21 0.22 -17.38
C ALA A 145 6.73 0.25 -17.13
N TRP A 146 7.23 1.34 -16.53
CA TRP A 146 8.65 1.49 -16.23
C TRP A 146 9.15 0.45 -15.23
N GLN A 147 8.39 0.23 -14.14
CA GLN A 147 8.67 -0.84 -13.18
C GLN A 147 8.76 -2.21 -13.86
N GLY A 148 7.78 -2.55 -14.70
CA GLY A 148 7.77 -3.83 -15.38
C GLY A 148 8.89 -3.99 -16.42
N VAL A 149 9.18 -2.95 -17.19
CA VAL A 149 10.29 -2.96 -18.16
C VAL A 149 11.64 -3.08 -17.48
N SER A 150 11.79 -2.53 -16.26
CA SER A 150 13.05 -2.58 -15.51
C SER A 150 13.47 -4.01 -15.10
N ILE A 151 12.56 -5.00 -15.18
CA ILE A 151 12.92 -6.41 -14.96
C ILE A 151 13.91 -6.93 -16.00
N LEU A 152 13.94 -6.33 -17.21
CA LEU A 152 14.81 -6.76 -18.31
C LEU A 152 16.31 -6.64 -17.97
N TRP A 153 16.67 -5.73 -17.08
CA TRP A 153 18.03 -5.52 -16.59
C TRP A 153 18.18 -5.73 -15.09
N SER A 154 17.17 -6.33 -14.43
CA SER A 154 17.22 -6.55 -13.00
C SER A 154 18.39 -7.42 -12.57
N LYS A 155 19.10 -7.01 -11.54
CA LYS A 155 20.17 -7.81 -10.91
C LYS A 155 19.63 -9.06 -10.21
N ASP A 156 18.32 -9.07 -9.84
CA ASP A 156 17.63 -10.22 -9.25
C ASP A 156 16.25 -10.41 -9.92
N VAL A 157 16.26 -11.12 -11.05
CA VAL A 157 15.04 -11.39 -11.85
C VAL A 157 13.97 -12.14 -11.03
N ARG A 158 14.40 -13.02 -10.08
CA ARG A 158 13.44 -13.76 -9.25
C ARG A 158 12.71 -12.83 -8.30
N GLN A 159 13.42 -11.95 -7.61
CA GLN A 159 12.82 -10.97 -6.71
C GLN A 159 11.94 -9.99 -7.50
N GLY A 160 12.40 -9.50 -8.65
CA GLY A 160 11.60 -8.66 -9.54
C GLY A 160 10.31 -9.32 -10.01
N ALA A 161 10.38 -10.63 -10.37
CA ALA A 161 9.19 -11.41 -10.73
C ALA A 161 8.20 -11.53 -9.56
N ILE A 162 8.68 -11.69 -8.32
CA ILE A 162 7.86 -11.72 -7.11
C ILE A 162 7.17 -10.35 -6.91
N GLU A 163 7.91 -9.26 -7.01
CA GLU A 163 7.34 -7.91 -6.82
C GLU A 163 6.29 -7.57 -7.87
N LEU A 164 6.53 -7.91 -9.13
CA LEU A 164 5.56 -7.69 -10.20
C LEU A 164 4.32 -8.57 -10.02
N LEU A 165 4.49 -9.89 -9.83
CA LEU A 165 3.38 -10.84 -9.80
C LEU A 165 2.49 -10.67 -8.57
N PHE A 166 3.07 -10.41 -7.39
CA PHE A 166 2.29 -10.39 -6.16
C PHE A 166 1.83 -9.00 -5.74
N PHE A 167 2.40 -7.91 -6.32
CA PHE A 167 2.04 -6.58 -5.88
C PHE A 167 1.66 -5.65 -7.05
N VAL A 168 2.56 -5.37 -7.98
CA VAL A 168 2.35 -4.32 -8.99
C VAL A 168 1.22 -4.67 -9.95
N LEU A 169 1.26 -5.88 -10.54
CA LEU A 169 0.29 -6.31 -11.55
C LEU A 169 -1.10 -6.54 -10.97
N PRO A 170 -1.29 -7.29 -9.85
CA PRO A 170 -2.61 -7.53 -9.29
C PRO A 170 -3.22 -6.28 -8.68
N PHE A 171 -2.45 -5.48 -7.95
CA PHE A 171 -3.01 -4.31 -7.28
C PHE A 171 -3.22 -3.12 -8.24
N GLY A 172 -2.42 -3.02 -9.30
CA GLY A 172 -2.69 -2.10 -10.40
C GLY A 172 -4.02 -2.40 -11.10
N LEU A 173 -4.32 -3.68 -11.36
CA LEU A 173 -5.63 -4.09 -11.88
C LEU A 173 -6.76 -3.80 -10.88
N LEU A 174 -6.54 -4.09 -9.59
CA LEU A 174 -7.50 -3.78 -8.53
C LEU A 174 -7.82 -2.27 -8.49
N THR A 175 -6.81 -1.43 -8.68
CA THR A 175 -7.01 0.04 -8.75
C THR A 175 -7.95 0.42 -9.90
N ILE A 176 -7.80 -0.18 -11.08
CA ILE A 176 -8.71 0.06 -12.21
C ILE A 176 -10.13 -0.40 -11.85
N ALA A 177 -10.26 -1.62 -11.33
CA ALA A 177 -11.55 -2.21 -11.00
C ALA A 177 -12.30 -1.38 -9.94
N LEU A 178 -11.62 -0.96 -8.88
CA LEU A 178 -12.18 -0.09 -7.84
C LEU A 178 -12.50 1.31 -8.37
N ALA A 179 -11.70 1.85 -9.29
CA ALA A 179 -11.96 3.15 -9.89
C ALA A 179 -13.22 3.18 -10.78
N ARG A 180 -13.76 2.02 -11.18
CA ARG A 180 -15.02 1.90 -11.91
C ARG A 180 -16.26 2.10 -11.05
N LEU A 181 -16.11 2.05 -9.72
CA LEU A 181 -17.24 2.21 -8.81
C LEU A 181 -17.90 3.57 -9.00
N VAL A 182 -19.23 3.55 -9.06
CA VAL A 182 -20.05 4.75 -9.03
C VAL A 182 -20.13 5.24 -7.59
N TRP A 183 -19.87 6.54 -7.37
CA TRP A 183 -19.90 7.11 -6.04
C TRP A 183 -21.29 7.00 -5.41
N SER A 184 -21.35 6.56 -4.16
CA SER A 184 -22.55 6.51 -3.35
C SER A 184 -22.19 6.72 -1.88
N ARG A 185 -22.95 7.57 -1.20
CA ARG A 185 -22.79 7.79 0.26
C ARG A 185 -22.98 6.51 1.06
N ALA A 186 -23.91 5.65 0.62
CA ALA A 186 -24.22 4.41 1.31
C ALA A 186 -22.99 3.48 1.39
N TRP A 187 -22.35 3.18 0.25
CA TRP A 187 -21.20 2.29 0.30
C TRP A 187 -19.96 2.95 0.92
N ALA A 188 -19.78 4.28 0.77
CA ALA A 188 -18.70 4.99 1.43
C ALA A 188 -18.83 4.94 2.95
N LEU A 189 -20.06 5.08 3.47
CA LEU A 189 -20.35 4.91 4.90
C LEU A 189 -20.16 3.46 5.35
N THR A 190 -20.57 2.49 4.53
CA THR A 190 -20.32 1.06 4.81
C THR A 190 -18.82 0.77 4.92
N LEU A 191 -17.99 1.31 4.03
CA LEU A 191 -16.53 1.16 4.13
C LEU A 191 -15.96 1.80 5.41
N TYR A 192 -16.47 2.98 5.79
CA TYR A 192 -16.04 3.60 7.05
C TYR A 192 -16.42 2.73 8.26
N VAL A 193 -17.67 2.26 8.33
CA VAL A 193 -18.13 1.40 9.41
C VAL A 193 -17.32 0.10 9.47
N GLN A 194 -17.08 -0.52 8.31
CA GLN A 194 -16.25 -1.71 8.22
C GLN A 194 -14.83 -1.45 8.71
N LEU A 195 -14.19 -0.37 8.26
CA LEU A 195 -12.85 0.03 8.71
C LEU A 195 -12.80 0.27 10.22
N ALA A 196 -13.78 0.99 10.77
CA ALA A 196 -13.86 1.27 12.19
C ALA A 196 -14.06 0.00 13.02
N LEU A 197 -14.98 -0.88 12.62
CA LEU A 197 -15.22 -2.15 13.31
C LEU A 197 -13.99 -3.06 13.26
N MET A 198 -13.35 -3.21 12.10
CA MET A 198 -12.11 -3.98 11.97
C MET A 198 -11.01 -3.40 12.87
N ALA A 199 -10.85 -2.07 12.87
CA ALA A 199 -9.82 -1.41 13.66
C ALA A 199 -10.08 -1.57 15.18
N LEU A 200 -11.34 -1.48 15.62
CA LEU A 200 -11.73 -1.75 17.01
C LEU A 200 -11.39 -3.18 17.42
N VAL A 201 -11.80 -4.16 16.62
CA VAL A 201 -11.51 -5.58 16.88
C VAL A 201 -10.00 -5.82 16.94
N PHE A 202 -9.25 -5.29 15.98
CA PHE A 202 -7.81 -5.48 15.95
C PHE A 202 -7.08 -4.73 17.06
N ALA A 203 -7.58 -3.58 17.48
CA ALA A 203 -7.05 -2.87 18.65
C ALA A 203 -7.26 -3.67 19.94
N VAL A 204 -8.46 -4.22 20.14
CA VAL A 204 -8.77 -5.07 21.30
C VAL A 204 -7.87 -6.32 21.30
N ILE A 205 -7.75 -7.01 20.16
CA ILE A 205 -6.83 -8.15 20.00
C ILE A 205 -5.39 -7.72 20.35
N GLY A 206 -4.96 -6.55 19.89
CA GLY A 206 -3.62 -6.02 20.17
C GLY A 206 -3.41 -5.71 21.66
N ILE A 207 -4.40 -5.15 22.34
CA ILE A 207 -4.35 -4.88 23.78
C ILE A 207 -4.25 -6.22 24.56
N VAL A 208 -5.09 -7.20 24.23
CA VAL A 208 -5.04 -8.53 24.85
C VAL A 208 -3.68 -9.20 24.58
N GLN A 209 -3.16 -9.13 23.36
CA GLN A 209 -1.83 -9.64 23.02
C GLN A 209 -0.74 -8.96 23.85
N TYR A 210 -0.83 -7.66 24.11
CA TYR A 210 0.14 -6.94 24.93
C TYR A 210 0.16 -7.43 26.37
N GLU A 211 -1.01 -7.64 26.97
CA GLU A 211 -1.15 -8.13 28.36
C GLU A 211 -0.73 -9.60 28.49
N THR A 212 -1.17 -10.46 27.56
CA THR A 212 -0.91 -11.91 27.64
C THR A 212 0.44 -12.32 27.07
N ARG A 213 1.09 -11.46 26.29
CA ARG A 213 2.35 -11.75 25.58
C ARG A 213 2.26 -12.93 24.61
N THR A 214 1.06 -13.29 24.16
CA THR A 214 0.81 -14.44 23.30
C THR A 214 0.21 -14.03 21.96
N ILE A 215 0.64 -14.71 20.88
CA ILE A 215 0.01 -14.62 19.56
C ILE A 215 -0.84 -15.87 19.38
N PHE A 216 -2.16 -15.71 19.39
CA PHE A 216 -3.07 -16.84 19.40
C PHE A 216 -3.44 -17.39 18.00
N TRP A 217 -3.18 -16.63 16.92
CA TRP A 217 -3.61 -17.01 15.57
C TRP A 217 -2.47 -17.57 14.70
N ASN A 218 -1.23 -17.16 14.93
CA ASN A 218 -0.06 -17.69 14.22
C ASN A 218 1.20 -17.66 15.11
N PRO A 219 1.53 -18.77 15.78
CA PRO A 219 2.70 -18.85 16.66
C PRO A 219 4.04 -18.72 15.93
N LYS A 220 4.06 -18.83 14.59
CA LYS A 220 5.27 -18.65 13.77
C LYS A 220 5.59 -17.19 13.49
N VAL A 221 4.62 -16.28 13.63
CA VAL A 221 4.89 -14.85 13.52
C VAL A 221 5.70 -14.42 14.72
N ARG A 222 6.98 -14.15 14.50
CA ARG A 222 7.84 -13.61 15.55
C ARG A 222 7.38 -12.20 15.86
N VAL A 223 7.02 -11.97 17.11
CA VAL A 223 6.85 -10.61 17.60
C VAL A 223 8.24 -10.02 17.76
N ASP A 224 8.54 -9.02 16.94
CA ASP A 224 9.81 -8.33 17.03
C ASP A 224 9.89 -7.57 18.36
N ASN A 225 10.74 -8.06 19.24
CA ASN A 225 11.16 -7.28 20.38
C ASN A 225 12.06 -6.17 19.87
N ALA A 226 11.66 -4.92 20.05
CA ALA A 226 12.50 -3.81 19.71
C ALA A 226 13.52 -3.56 20.80
N TYR A 227 14.80 -3.44 20.42
CA TYR A 227 15.86 -3.08 21.35
C TYR A 227 15.78 -1.58 21.68
N ALA A 228 15.81 -1.28 22.98
CA ALA A 228 15.97 0.06 23.51
C ALA A 228 17.20 0.10 24.44
N PRO A 229 17.75 1.28 24.78
CA PRO A 229 18.86 1.37 25.75
C PRO A 229 18.55 0.74 27.11
N SER A 230 17.26 0.62 27.46
CA SER A 230 16.76 -0.04 28.67
C SER A 230 16.57 -1.57 28.53
N GLY A 231 16.84 -2.14 27.36
CA GLY A 231 16.61 -3.55 27.05
C GLY A 231 15.61 -3.78 25.93
N TRP A 232 15.15 -5.03 25.77
CA TRP A 232 14.17 -5.43 24.78
C TRP A 232 12.74 -5.13 25.27
N PHE A 233 11.90 -4.59 24.43
CA PHE A 233 10.47 -4.41 24.70
C PHE A 233 9.62 -5.10 23.64
N TYR A 234 8.47 -5.60 24.11
CA TYR A 234 7.53 -6.35 23.30
C TYR A 234 6.73 -5.40 22.39
N ARG A 235 6.64 -5.72 21.11
CA ARG A 235 5.83 -5.00 20.12
C ARG A 235 4.61 -5.83 19.72
N VAL A 236 3.47 -5.18 19.61
CA VAL A 236 2.20 -5.80 19.25
C VAL A 236 1.96 -5.69 17.75
N ASN A 237 1.53 -6.77 17.14
CA ASN A 237 1.13 -6.84 15.73
C ASN A 237 -0.35 -7.24 15.51
N SER A 238 -1.07 -7.60 16.57
CA SER A 238 -2.46 -8.08 16.50
C SER A 238 -2.59 -9.24 15.49
N VAL A 239 -3.49 -9.12 14.50
CA VAL A 239 -3.66 -10.11 13.42
C VAL A 239 -2.72 -9.90 12.24
N PHE A 240 -1.91 -8.85 12.25
CA PHE A 240 -1.01 -8.52 11.16
C PHE A 240 0.33 -9.23 11.31
N TYR A 241 1.04 -9.36 10.20
CA TYR A 241 2.38 -9.94 10.16
C TYR A 241 3.43 -9.05 10.86
N ASP A 242 3.28 -7.73 10.80
CA ASP A 242 4.26 -6.75 11.28
C ASP A 242 3.59 -5.66 12.11
N PRO A 243 4.20 -5.23 13.25
CA PRO A 243 3.67 -4.16 14.09
C PRO A 243 3.49 -2.82 13.38
N SER A 244 4.32 -2.53 12.36
CA SER A 244 4.23 -1.26 11.61
C SER A 244 3.06 -1.28 10.63
N ILE A 245 2.72 -2.45 10.06
CA ILE A 245 1.54 -2.63 9.21
C ILE A 245 0.26 -2.52 10.06
N TYR A 246 0.24 -3.16 11.24
CA TYR A 246 -0.85 -3.01 12.21
C TYR A 246 -1.06 -1.55 12.58
N GLY A 247 0.01 -0.86 13.01
CA GLY A 247 -0.05 0.55 13.39
C GLY A 247 -0.57 1.45 12.25
N ARG A 248 -0.13 1.22 11.02
CA ARG A 248 -0.61 1.94 9.83
C ARG A 248 -2.11 1.75 9.60
N PHE A 249 -2.63 0.53 9.76
CA PHE A 249 -4.06 0.25 9.62
C PHE A 249 -4.87 1.04 10.66
N LEU A 250 -4.43 1.06 11.93
CA LEU A 250 -5.09 1.85 12.97
C LEU A 250 -5.03 3.36 12.69
N VAL A 251 -3.90 3.87 12.19
CA VAL A 251 -3.77 5.28 11.80
C VAL A 251 -4.80 5.69 10.75
N VAL A 252 -5.05 4.86 9.73
CA VAL A 252 -6.06 5.13 8.70
C VAL A 252 -7.46 5.23 9.34
N ALA A 253 -7.80 4.34 10.28
CA ALA A 253 -9.07 4.36 10.99
C ALA A 253 -9.20 5.59 11.91
N ILE A 254 -8.13 5.96 12.64
CA ILE A 254 -8.08 7.16 13.47
C ILE A 254 -8.34 8.41 12.61
N LEU A 255 -7.67 8.54 11.46
CA LEU A 255 -7.80 9.71 10.59
C LEU A 255 -9.20 9.82 9.96
N ALA A 256 -9.79 8.70 9.53
CA ALA A 256 -11.16 8.69 9.03
C ALA A 256 -12.17 9.13 10.11
N SER A 257 -12.01 8.62 11.33
CA SER A 257 -12.83 9.00 12.48
C SER A 257 -12.58 10.46 12.91
N LEU A 258 -11.34 10.93 12.85
CA LEU A 258 -10.96 12.31 13.16
C LEU A 258 -11.69 13.32 12.25
N VAL A 259 -11.85 13.02 10.96
CA VAL A 259 -12.60 13.88 10.03
C VAL A 259 -14.06 14.05 10.50
N ILE A 260 -14.70 12.97 10.97
CA ILE A 260 -16.07 13.03 11.47
C ILE A 260 -16.16 13.93 12.72
N VAL A 261 -15.25 13.76 13.69
CA VAL A 261 -15.21 14.55 14.92
C VAL A 261 -14.93 16.03 14.62
N LEU A 262 -13.97 16.34 13.75
CA LEU A 262 -13.54 17.72 13.48
C LEU A 262 -14.53 18.52 12.64
N ARG A 263 -15.30 17.88 11.78
CA ARG A 263 -16.20 18.58 10.84
C ARG A 263 -17.57 18.98 11.41
N ARG A 264 -17.87 18.67 12.66
CA ARG A 264 -18.98 19.17 13.52
C ARG A 264 -20.41 19.18 12.91
N ARG A 265 -20.65 18.55 11.76
CA ARG A 265 -21.97 18.40 11.13
C ARG A 265 -22.51 16.97 11.20
N ALA A 266 -21.77 16.09 11.88
CA ALA A 266 -22.23 14.74 12.13
C ALA A 266 -23.29 14.73 13.23
N ASP A 267 -24.23 13.83 13.11
CA ASP A 267 -25.11 13.46 14.22
C ASP A 267 -24.26 13.20 15.48
N PRO A 268 -24.67 13.64 16.67
CA PRO A 268 -23.93 13.43 17.93
C PRO A 268 -23.54 11.97 18.15
N LEU A 269 -24.38 11.01 17.77
CA LEU A 269 -24.07 9.59 17.89
C LEU A 269 -22.88 9.17 17.02
N TRP A 270 -22.79 9.68 15.79
CA TRP A 270 -21.65 9.43 14.92
C TRP A 270 -20.36 10.08 15.45
N ALA A 271 -20.46 11.27 16.01
CA ALA A 271 -19.32 11.94 16.63
C ALA A 271 -18.80 11.19 17.87
N ILE A 272 -19.71 10.68 18.72
CA ILE A 272 -19.35 9.87 19.89
C ILE A 272 -18.73 8.54 19.44
N ALA A 273 -19.36 7.83 18.50
CA ALA A 273 -18.83 6.57 17.97
C ALA A 273 -17.44 6.75 17.36
N ALA A 274 -17.23 7.83 16.59
CA ALA A 274 -15.93 8.16 16.03
C ALA A 274 -14.88 8.51 17.10
N ALA A 275 -15.27 9.25 18.13
CA ALA A 275 -14.38 9.58 19.26
C ALA A 275 -13.97 8.32 20.04
N LEU A 276 -14.91 7.43 20.33
CA LEU A 276 -14.62 6.13 20.96
C LEU A 276 -13.70 5.26 20.08
N THR A 277 -13.94 5.24 18.77
CA THR A 277 -13.06 4.56 17.82
C THR A 277 -11.64 5.12 17.92
N ILE A 278 -11.46 6.43 17.95
CA ILE A 278 -10.13 7.06 18.10
C ILE A 278 -9.48 6.63 19.42
N VAL A 279 -10.17 6.70 20.54
CA VAL A 279 -9.61 6.35 21.86
C VAL A 279 -9.14 4.90 21.90
N ILE A 280 -9.99 3.96 21.48
CA ILE A 280 -9.66 2.53 21.53
C ILE A 280 -8.53 2.18 20.55
N THR A 281 -8.59 2.70 19.32
CA THR A 281 -7.55 2.43 18.32
C THR A 281 -6.23 3.12 18.67
N TRP A 282 -6.26 4.30 19.28
CA TRP A 282 -5.06 4.94 19.83
C TRP A 282 -4.41 4.08 20.94
N THR A 283 -5.22 3.56 21.88
CA THR A 283 -4.71 2.66 22.94
C THR A 283 -4.09 1.41 22.33
N GLY A 284 -4.69 0.82 21.28
CA GLY A 284 -4.12 -0.31 20.56
C GLY A 284 -2.87 0.03 19.74
N LEU A 285 -2.74 1.28 19.28
CA LEU A 285 -1.57 1.75 18.53
C LEU A 285 -0.31 1.88 19.40
N LEU A 286 -0.46 2.32 20.66
CA LEU A 286 0.67 2.57 21.56
C LEU A 286 1.62 1.35 21.67
N PRO A 287 1.16 0.13 21.97
CA PRO A 287 2.04 -1.02 22.14
C PRO A 287 2.60 -1.58 20.82
N SER A 288 2.23 -1.02 19.66
CA SER A 288 2.91 -1.34 18.39
C SER A 288 4.33 -0.80 18.33
N PHE A 289 4.63 0.27 19.09
CA PHE A 289 5.89 1.00 19.06
C PHE A 289 6.38 1.32 17.64
N SER A 290 5.44 1.61 16.74
CA SER A 290 5.74 1.88 15.33
C SER A 290 6.02 3.36 15.12
N GLN A 291 7.30 3.74 15.11
CA GLN A 291 7.72 5.13 14.86
C GLN A 291 7.16 5.68 13.55
N SER A 292 7.14 4.86 12.49
CA SER A 292 6.56 5.24 11.19
C SER A 292 5.06 5.53 11.26
N SER A 293 4.31 4.78 12.06
CA SER A 293 2.87 4.99 12.26
C SER A 293 2.58 6.27 13.06
N PHE A 294 3.37 6.54 14.10
CA PHE A 294 3.24 7.80 14.85
C PHE A 294 3.60 9.01 14.00
N ALA A 295 4.70 8.95 13.24
CA ALA A 295 5.08 10.02 12.31
C ALA A 295 3.98 10.27 11.26
N ALA A 296 3.40 9.20 10.71
CA ALA A 296 2.30 9.26 9.76
C ALA A 296 1.05 9.92 10.35
N LEU A 297 0.68 9.54 11.58
CA LEU A 297 -0.46 10.11 12.29
C LEU A 297 -0.27 11.61 12.56
N ILE A 298 0.90 12.00 13.06
CA ILE A 298 1.24 13.41 13.33
C ILE A 298 1.15 14.24 12.06
N ALA A 299 1.81 13.78 10.97
CA ALA A 299 1.83 14.50 9.71
C ALA A 299 0.43 14.64 9.10
N ALA A 300 -0.37 13.56 9.08
CA ALA A 300 -1.71 13.62 8.54
C ALA A 300 -2.68 14.43 9.41
N THR A 301 -2.53 14.38 10.75
CA THR A 301 -3.31 15.24 11.67
C THR A 301 -2.97 16.71 11.47
N PHE A 302 -1.71 17.04 11.21
CA PHE A 302 -1.30 18.39 10.86
C PHE A 302 -1.97 18.88 9.57
N VAL A 303 -1.98 18.04 8.51
CA VAL A 303 -2.69 18.34 7.28
C VAL A 303 -4.20 18.52 7.55
N ALA A 304 -4.82 17.67 8.37
CA ALA A 304 -6.22 17.82 8.77
C ALA A 304 -6.48 19.17 9.46
N ALA A 305 -5.58 19.59 10.34
CA ALA A 305 -5.66 20.87 11.06
C ALA A 305 -5.70 22.07 10.10
N ILE A 306 -4.95 22.04 9.00
CA ILE A 306 -4.96 23.08 7.96
C ILE A 306 -6.36 23.23 7.37
N PHE A 307 -7.06 22.13 7.10
CA PHE A 307 -8.41 22.14 6.52
C PHE A 307 -9.52 22.52 7.50
N VAL A 308 -9.27 22.40 8.80
CA VAL A 308 -10.25 22.73 9.86
C VAL A 308 -10.05 24.16 10.36
N TRP A 309 -8.83 24.53 10.69
CA TRP A 309 -8.49 25.81 11.35
C TRP A 309 -7.74 26.79 10.43
N GLY A 310 -7.45 26.39 9.18
CA GLY A 310 -6.77 27.21 8.20
C GLY A 310 -5.29 27.43 8.51
N ARG A 311 -4.73 28.51 7.92
CA ARG A 311 -3.29 28.78 7.98
C ARG A 311 -2.72 28.99 9.40
N TRP A 312 -3.53 29.37 10.35
CA TRP A 312 -3.10 29.56 11.75
C TRP A 312 -2.68 28.25 12.41
N SER A 313 -3.23 27.11 12.02
CA SER A 313 -2.79 25.81 12.49
C SER A 313 -1.35 25.49 12.06
N VAL A 314 -0.93 25.94 10.88
CA VAL A 314 0.46 25.79 10.41
C VAL A 314 1.42 26.51 11.36
N LEU A 315 1.05 27.74 11.76
CA LEU A 315 1.86 28.52 12.70
C LEU A 315 1.91 27.85 14.08
N LEU A 316 0.76 27.45 14.63
CA LEU A 316 0.68 26.82 15.96
C LEU A 316 1.45 25.50 16.03
N VAL A 317 1.27 24.63 15.03
CA VAL A 317 2.00 23.34 14.97
C VAL A 317 3.47 23.57 14.65
N GLY A 318 3.80 24.52 13.76
CA GLY A 318 5.17 24.92 13.51
C GLY A 318 5.89 25.37 14.77
N VAL A 319 5.26 26.23 15.57
CA VAL A 319 5.78 26.66 16.86
C VAL A 319 5.90 25.49 17.85
N ALA A 320 4.89 24.62 17.94
CA ALA A 320 4.93 23.44 18.81
C ALA A 320 6.07 22.49 18.43
N VAL A 321 6.27 22.23 17.12
CA VAL A 321 7.40 21.40 16.62
C VAL A 321 8.73 22.08 16.93
N LEU A 322 8.87 23.37 16.73
CA LEU A 322 10.10 24.11 17.05
C LEU A 322 10.41 24.07 18.56
N VAL A 323 9.41 24.22 19.42
CA VAL A 323 9.56 24.13 20.87
C VAL A 323 9.98 22.72 21.30
N LEU A 324 9.36 21.67 20.71
CA LEU A 324 9.74 20.28 20.97
C LEU A 324 11.17 19.99 20.48
N LEU A 325 11.56 20.44 19.29
CA LEU A 325 12.91 20.29 18.77
C LEU A 325 13.92 21.05 19.64
N ALA A 326 13.62 22.29 20.03
CA ALA A 326 14.49 23.07 20.90
C ALA A 326 14.63 22.40 22.28
N GLY A 327 13.54 21.88 22.86
CA GLY A 327 13.56 21.14 24.12
C GLY A 327 14.36 19.83 24.04
N THR A 328 14.25 19.09 22.94
CA THR A 328 15.03 17.86 22.72
C THR A 328 16.53 18.18 22.53
N LEU A 329 16.87 19.22 21.78
CA LEU A 329 18.24 19.65 21.55
C LEU A 329 18.87 20.26 22.83
N ALA A 330 18.08 20.90 23.67
CA ALA A 330 18.51 21.46 24.95
C ALA A 330 18.75 20.39 26.04
N SER A 331 18.18 19.19 25.88
CA SER A 331 18.32 18.10 26.86
C SER A 331 19.70 17.42 26.75
N PRO A 332 20.60 17.55 27.76
CA PRO A 332 21.91 16.90 27.73
C PRO A 332 21.84 15.39 27.65
N SER A 333 20.80 14.78 28.28
CA SER A 333 20.59 13.33 28.29
C SER A 333 20.21 12.78 26.93
N ILE A 334 19.49 13.55 26.09
CA ILE A 334 19.14 13.17 24.73
C ILE A 334 20.32 13.42 23.81
N ARG A 335 20.99 14.58 23.94
CA ARG A 335 22.15 14.95 23.09
C ARG A 335 23.32 13.98 23.26
N ASN A 336 23.62 13.52 24.48
CA ASN A 336 24.73 12.61 24.76
C ASN A 336 24.42 11.15 24.41
N ARG A 337 23.14 10.77 24.27
CA ARG A 337 22.68 9.43 23.86
C ARG A 337 22.27 9.35 22.38
N ALA A 338 22.14 10.48 21.70
CA ALA A 338 21.71 10.59 20.33
C ALA A 338 22.87 10.40 19.35
N SER A 339 23.47 9.21 19.29
CA SER A 339 24.14 8.87 18.03
C SER A 339 23.06 8.57 16.98
N LEU A 340 23.18 9.17 15.80
CA LEU A 340 22.25 8.97 14.67
C LEU A 340 22.02 7.48 14.37
N SER A 341 23.02 6.63 14.56
CA SER A 341 22.93 5.18 14.39
C SER A 341 22.02 4.49 15.43
N HIS A 342 21.97 4.99 16.67
CA HIS A 342 21.06 4.46 17.70
C HIS A 342 19.61 4.93 17.52
N ILE A 343 19.41 6.21 17.16
CA ILE A 343 18.07 6.77 16.90
C ILE A 343 17.44 6.09 15.69
N THR A 344 18.22 5.78 14.67
CA THR A 344 17.73 5.20 13.42
C THR A 344 17.75 3.67 13.42
N SER A 345 18.17 3.00 14.50
CA SER A 345 18.27 1.54 14.59
C SER A 345 19.03 0.91 13.41
N GLY A 346 20.13 1.55 12.96
CA GLY A 346 20.94 1.12 11.82
C GLY A 346 20.35 1.44 10.44
N ARG A 347 19.18 2.08 10.37
CA ARG A 347 18.53 2.45 9.10
C ARG A 347 19.32 3.50 8.31
N SER A 348 20.09 4.36 8.99
CA SER A 348 20.95 5.37 8.35
C SER A 348 21.94 4.74 7.37
N THR A 349 22.51 3.59 7.71
CA THR A 349 23.44 2.86 6.83
C THR A 349 22.73 2.31 5.58
N LEU A 350 21.50 1.78 5.76
CA LEU A 350 20.68 1.27 4.64
C LEU A 350 20.25 2.40 3.70
N VAL A 351 19.82 3.53 4.25
CA VAL A 351 19.46 4.73 3.50
C VAL A 351 20.67 5.28 2.72
N SER A 352 21.84 5.44 3.39
CA SER A 352 23.05 5.94 2.75
C SER A 352 23.56 4.99 1.66
N THR A 353 23.51 3.69 1.88
CA THR A 353 23.90 2.69 0.88
C THR A 353 22.92 2.69 -0.28
N GLY A 354 21.61 2.78 -0.02
CA GLY A 354 20.60 2.90 -1.07
C GLY A 354 20.79 4.14 -1.94
N MET A 355 21.12 5.29 -1.32
CA MET A 355 21.43 6.51 -2.05
C MET A 355 22.68 6.34 -2.93
N LYS A 356 23.73 5.69 -2.43
CA LYS A 356 24.93 5.39 -3.22
C LYS A 356 24.61 4.49 -4.42
N ILE A 357 23.78 3.45 -4.23
CA ILE A 357 23.34 2.59 -5.34
C ILE A 357 22.57 3.40 -6.40
N ALA A 358 21.67 4.30 -5.96
CA ALA A 358 20.94 5.18 -6.87
C ALA A 358 21.88 6.13 -7.66
N LEU A 359 22.89 6.67 -7.00
CA LEU A 359 23.88 7.56 -7.63
C LEU A 359 24.82 6.82 -8.59
N ASP A 360 25.13 5.54 -8.33
CA ASP A 360 25.95 4.71 -9.22
C ASP A 360 25.18 4.28 -10.49
N HIS A 361 23.84 4.21 -10.41
CA HIS A 361 22.95 3.79 -11.50
C HIS A 361 21.82 4.80 -11.77
N PRO A 362 22.13 6.08 -12.08
CA PRO A 362 21.13 7.16 -12.03
C PRO A 362 20.06 7.06 -13.14
N VAL A 363 20.38 6.47 -14.29
CA VAL A 363 19.47 6.47 -15.46
C VAL A 363 18.43 5.37 -15.37
N VAL A 364 18.84 4.13 -15.18
CA VAL A 364 17.93 2.97 -15.24
C VAL A 364 17.78 2.21 -13.92
N GLY A 365 18.63 2.53 -12.93
CA GLY A 365 18.71 1.77 -11.69
C GLY A 365 19.28 0.36 -11.87
N VAL A 366 19.12 -0.47 -10.85
CA VAL A 366 19.57 -1.87 -10.85
C VAL A 366 18.47 -2.86 -11.26
N GLY A 367 17.32 -2.34 -11.70
CA GLY A 367 16.12 -3.10 -12.06
C GLY A 367 15.27 -3.47 -10.85
N VAL A 368 13.95 -3.67 -11.09
CA VAL A 368 12.97 -4.03 -10.05
C VAL A 368 13.42 -5.27 -9.28
N GLY A 369 13.32 -5.24 -7.93
CA GLY A 369 13.79 -6.32 -7.04
C GLY A 369 15.31 -6.43 -6.92
N GLY A 370 16.08 -5.61 -7.64
CA GLY A 370 17.55 -5.70 -7.70
C GLY A 370 18.29 -5.10 -6.50
N PHE A 371 17.59 -4.35 -5.62
CA PHE A 371 18.20 -3.64 -4.51
C PHE A 371 18.99 -4.56 -3.56
N LYS A 372 18.39 -5.67 -3.15
CA LYS A 372 19.00 -6.63 -2.21
C LYS A 372 20.33 -7.16 -2.73
N ARG A 373 20.37 -7.51 -4.02
CA ARG A 373 21.59 -8.00 -4.68
C ARG A 373 22.65 -6.90 -4.79
N ALA A 374 22.26 -5.72 -5.25
CA ALA A 374 23.17 -4.58 -5.35
C ALA A 374 23.72 -4.18 -3.98
N TYR A 375 22.92 -4.26 -2.92
CA TYR A 375 23.37 -4.02 -1.55
C TYR A 375 24.40 -5.06 -1.11
N ALA A 376 24.14 -6.36 -1.35
CA ALA A 376 25.04 -7.45 -1.00
C ALA A 376 26.40 -7.34 -1.72
N ASP A 377 26.37 -7.01 -3.03
CA ASP A 377 27.58 -6.81 -3.84
C ASP A 377 28.43 -5.66 -3.30
N ARG A 378 27.78 -4.53 -2.93
CA ARG A 378 28.47 -3.34 -2.41
C ARG A 378 29.00 -3.53 -0.99
N ALA A 379 28.29 -4.25 -0.16
CA ALA A 379 28.70 -4.53 1.23
C ALA A 379 29.67 -5.71 1.35
N HIS A 380 30.08 -6.32 0.20
CA HIS A 380 30.97 -7.48 0.14
C HIS A 380 30.48 -8.65 1.00
N LEU A 381 29.16 -8.83 1.12
CA LEU A 381 28.57 -9.91 1.92
C LEU A 381 28.70 -11.24 1.17
N LYS A 382 29.75 -12.01 1.51
CA LYS A 382 29.94 -13.34 0.94
C LYS A 382 29.00 -14.35 1.61
N GLY A 383 28.10 -14.95 0.83
CA GLY A 383 27.35 -16.17 1.21
C GLY A 383 26.24 -16.04 2.25
N LYS A 384 25.93 -14.83 2.76
CA LYS A 384 24.78 -14.60 3.64
C LYS A 384 23.78 -13.64 2.96
N ASP A 385 22.54 -14.08 2.86
CA ASP A 385 21.46 -13.19 2.46
C ASP A 385 21.42 -11.98 3.39
N PRO A 386 21.57 -10.74 2.90
CA PRO A 386 21.42 -9.57 3.75
C PRO A 386 20.01 -9.56 4.32
N LYS A 387 19.89 -9.32 5.62
CA LYS A 387 18.58 -9.20 6.29
C LYS A 387 17.76 -8.04 5.72
N ALA A 388 18.41 -7.09 5.04
CA ALA A 388 17.78 -5.91 4.45
C ALA A 388 17.42 -6.16 2.98
N ALA A 389 16.13 -6.37 2.70
CA ALA A 389 15.62 -6.48 1.33
C ALA A 389 15.45 -5.12 0.63
N ALA A 390 15.54 -3.99 1.36
CA ALA A 390 15.31 -2.64 0.85
C ALA A 390 15.98 -1.58 1.73
N SER A 391 16.05 -0.33 1.24
CA SER A 391 16.64 0.82 1.94
C SER A 391 15.86 1.27 3.19
N HIS A 392 14.73 0.64 3.52
CA HIS A 392 13.73 1.09 4.49
C HIS A 392 13.04 2.43 4.18
N THR A 393 13.26 2.97 2.99
CA THR A 393 12.55 4.15 2.49
C THR A 393 12.18 3.95 1.02
N THR A 394 10.89 3.96 0.72
CA THR A 394 10.36 3.67 -0.63
C THR A 394 10.96 4.58 -1.72
N PRO A 395 11.06 5.92 -1.56
CA PRO A 395 11.63 6.76 -2.61
C PRO A 395 13.08 6.40 -2.98
N ILE A 396 13.91 6.04 -2.00
CA ILE A 396 15.29 5.65 -2.26
C ILE A 396 15.37 4.27 -2.91
N THR A 397 14.52 3.33 -2.51
CA THR A 397 14.43 2.03 -3.18
C THR A 397 14.03 2.21 -4.65
N ILE A 398 13.02 3.06 -4.93
CA ILE A 398 12.62 3.36 -6.31
C ILE A 398 13.77 3.99 -7.10
N ALA A 399 14.47 4.97 -6.52
CA ALA A 399 15.62 5.60 -7.17
C ALA A 399 16.73 4.60 -7.47
N ALA A 400 17.02 3.69 -6.55
CA ALA A 400 18.04 2.67 -6.71
C ALA A 400 17.66 1.61 -7.75
N GLU A 401 16.40 1.15 -7.76
CA GLU A 401 15.94 0.09 -8.65
C GLU A 401 15.54 0.59 -10.04
N ASN A 402 14.89 1.75 -10.10
CA ASN A 402 14.27 2.25 -11.34
C ASN A 402 14.93 3.54 -11.87
N GLY A 403 16.00 4.00 -11.21
CA GLY A 403 16.70 5.22 -11.58
C GLY A 403 15.87 6.50 -11.40
N LEU A 404 16.41 7.60 -11.92
CA LEU A 404 15.74 8.90 -11.89
C LEU A 404 14.39 8.91 -12.64
N PRO A 405 14.24 8.27 -13.81
CA PRO A 405 12.93 8.20 -14.48
C PRO A 405 11.85 7.55 -13.61
N GLY A 406 12.15 6.42 -12.96
CA GLY A 406 11.21 5.76 -12.06
C GLY A 406 10.83 6.64 -10.87
N LEU A 407 11.80 7.33 -10.28
CA LEU A 407 11.54 8.27 -9.19
C LEU A 407 10.66 9.45 -9.65
N LEU A 408 10.93 10.04 -10.80
CA LEU A 408 10.13 11.16 -11.34
C LEU A 408 8.70 10.73 -11.67
N LEU A 409 8.51 9.55 -12.26
CA LEU A 409 7.17 8.99 -12.53
C LEU A 409 6.42 8.72 -11.23
N PHE A 410 7.09 8.21 -10.21
CA PHE A 410 6.51 8.03 -8.88
C PHE A 410 6.10 9.36 -8.26
N LEU A 411 6.96 10.36 -8.27
CA LEU A 411 6.65 11.70 -7.74
C LEU A 411 5.51 12.37 -8.49
N TRP A 412 5.43 12.19 -9.81
CA TRP A 412 4.29 12.66 -10.61
C TRP A 412 2.99 11.98 -10.21
N LEU A 413 3.02 10.64 -10.04
CA LEU A 413 1.84 9.88 -9.57
C LEU A 413 1.36 10.40 -8.22
N ILE A 414 2.27 10.52 -7.25
CA ILE A 414 1.94 10.99 -5.90
C ILE A 414 1.46 12.44 -5.90
N GLY A 415 2.14 13.33 -6.61
CA GLY A 415 1.75 14.73 -6.75
C GLY A 415 0.34 14.89 -7.36
N THR A 416 0.04 14.09 -8.39
CA THR A 416 -1.29 14.06 -8.99
C THR A 416 -2.34 13.54 -8.01
N ALA A 417 -2.05 12.44 -7.30
CA ALA A 417 -2.97 11.84 -6.33
C ALA A 417 -3.29 12.80 -5.19
N LEU A 418 -2.29 13.45 -4.59
CA LEU A 418 -2.47 14.45 -3.53
C LEU A 418 -3.24 15.68 -4.04
N THR A 419 -2.91 16.18 -5.23
CA THR A 419 -3.63 17.29 -5.83
C THR A 419 -5.12 16.98 -6.03
N LEU A 420 -5.45 15.78 -6.51
CA LEU A 420 -6.83 15.35 -6.68
C LEU A 420 -7.54 15.14 -5.35
N ALA A 421 -6.87 14.54 -4.37
CA ALA A 421 -7.43 14.28 -3.04
C ALA A 421 -7.83 15.58 -2.33
N PHE A 422 -6.98 16.62 -2.41
CA PHE A 422 -7.19 17.87 -1.67
C PHE A 422 -7.81 19.02 -2.50
N ARG A 423 -8.13 18.78 -3.77
CA ARG A 423 -8.74 19.81 -4.62
C ARG A 423 -10.19 20.07 -4.20
N ARG A 424 -10.54 21.34 -3.88
CA ARG A 424 -11.92 21.80 -3.58
C ARG A 424 -12.62 20.94 -2.51
N ILE A 425 -11.99 20.80 -1.35
CA ILE A 425 -12.57 20.10 -0.20
C ILE A 425 -13.76 20.90 0.35
N GLY A 426 -14.98 20.43 0.08
CA GLY A 426 -16.22 20.94 0.67
C GLY A 426 -16.37 20.58 2.16
N ARG A 427 -17.44 21.13 2.79
CA ARG A 427 -17.84 20.76 4.17
C ARG A 427 -19.05 19.80 4.19
N ASP A 428 -19.40 19.26 3.05
CA ASP A 428 -20.42 18.25 2.84
C ASP A 428 -19.87 16.83 3.08
N PHE A 429 -20.71 15.83 2.95
CA PHE A 429 -20.32 14.43 3.11
C PHE A 429 -19.19 14.04 2.14
N ASP A 430 -19.34 14.43 0.87
CA ASP A 430 -18.39 14.05 -0.18
C ASP A 430 -17.03 14.72 0.03
N GLY A 431 -17.02 15.98 0.46
CA GLY A 431 -15.80 16.70 0.84
C GLY A 431 -15.11 16.06 2.05
N ASN A 432 -15.88 15.60 3.03
CA ASN A 432 -15.35 14.91 4.22
C ASN A 432 -14.75 13.54 3.85
N ALA A 433 -15.43 12.77 3.01
CA ALA A 433 -14.91 11.48 2.53
C ALA A 433 -13.59 11.66 1.75
N ARG A 434 -13.53 12.66 0.85
CA ARG A 434 -12.32 12.98 0.11
C ARG A 434 -11.17 13.45 1.02
N LEU A 435 -11.48 14.25 2.04
CA LEU A 435 -10.50 14.64 3.06
C LEU A 435 -9.95 13.38 3.77
N ALA A 436 -10.82 12.45 4.17
CA ALA A 436 -10.39 11.20 4.81
C ALA A 436 -9.48 10.37 3.90
N PHE A 437 -9.80 10.23 2.61
CA PHE A 437 -8.95 9.53 1.64
C PHE A 437 -7.59 10.24 1.45
N GLY A 438 -7.61 11.58 1.38
CA GLY A 438 -6.38 12.38 1.27
C GLY A 438 -5.48 12.23 2.49
N LEU A 439 -6.05 12.29 3.69
CA LEU A 439 -5.30 12.12 4.96
C LEU A 439 -4.74 10.71 5.08
N ALA A 440 -5.52 9.67 4.73
CA ALA A 440 -5.05 8.30 4.70
C ALA A 440 -3.89 8.12 3.70
N LEU A 441 -3.98 8.73 2.53
CA LEU A 441 -2.90 8.72 1.53
C LEU A 441 -1.63 9.41 2.07
N VAL A 442 -1.74 10.59 2.68
CA VAL A 442 -0.61 11.28 3.34
C VAL A 442 0.02 10.38 4.40
N ALA A 443 -0.80 9.77 5.26
CA ALA A 443 -0.30 8.89 6.31
C ALA A 443 0.49 7.71 5.75
N ILE A 444 -0.02 7.03 4.71
CA ILE A 444 0.67 5.91 4.07
C ILE A 444 1.97 6.37 3.42
N LEU A 445 1.98 7.51 2.74
CA LEU A 445 3.18 8.06 2.11
C LEU A 445 4.25 8.42 3.13
N VAL A 446 3.89 9.10 4.23
CA VAL A 446 4.82 9.41 5.32
C VAL A 446 5.33 8.12 5.98
N HIS A 447 4.44 7.17 6.25
CA HIS A 447 4.83 5.87 6.80
C HIS A 447 5.89 5.17 5.92
N CYS A 448 5.74 5.22 4.59
CA CYS A 448 6.64 4.58 3.63
C CYS A 448 7.98 5.32 3.43
N VAL A 449 8.15 6.52 3.97
CA VAL A 449 9.47 7.16 4.10
C VAL A 449 10.32 6.42 5.15
N PHE A 450 9.69 5.76 6.12
CA PHE A 450 10.35 5.05 7.23
C PHE A 450 10.22 3.53 7.15
N TYR A 451 9.38 3.02 6.22
CA TYR A 451 9.10 1.59 6.09
C TYR A 451 8.80 1.24 4.63
N ASN A 452 9.68 0.46 4.00
CA ASN A 452 9.53 0.14 2.58
C ASN A 452 8.54 -1.00 2.35
N ALA A 453 7.27 -0.68 2.25
CA ALA A 453 6.19 -1.62 1.90
C ALA A 453 5.01 -0.90 1.22
N LEU A 454 5.29 0.12 0.39
CA LEU A 454 4.23 0.90 -0.26
C LEU A 454 3.46 0.06 -1.29
N PHE A 455 4.19 -0.61 -2.17
CA PHE A 455 3.58 -1.38 -3.26
C PHE A 455 2.98 -2.70 -2.79
N GLU A 456 3.45 -3.22 -1.66
CA GLU A 456 2.90 -4.40 -0.99
C GLU A 456 1.59 -4.12 -0.24
N ASP A 457 1.21 -2.83 -0.10
CA ASP A 457 0.02 -2.43 0.64
C ASP A 457 -1.18 -2.22 -0.29
N PRO A 458 -2.16 -3.12 -0.27
CA PRO A 458 -3.37 -2.95 -1.07
C PRO A 458 -4.17 -1.69 -0.70
N THR A 459 -3.99 -1.15 0.52
CA THR A 459 -4.64 0.08 0.95
C THR A 459 -4.16 1.29 0.13
N TYR A 460 -2.86 1.35 -0.20
CA TYR A 460 -2.33 2.39 -1.08
C TYR A 460 -3.01 2.38 -2.46
N TRP A 461 -3.09 1.20 -3.08
CA TRP A 461 -3.70 1.02 -4.39
C TRP A 461 -5.21 1.31 -4.38
N GLY A 462 -5.89 0.87 -3.31
CA GLY A 462 -7.30 1.20 -3.09
C GLY A 462 -7.54 2.70 -2.92
N LEU A 463 -6.68 3.39 -2.19
CA LEU A 463 -6.78 4.85 -2.01
C LEU A 463 -6.57 5.62 -3.31
N LEU A 464 -5.67 5.18 -4.20
CA LEU A 464 -5.53 5.78 -5.54
C LEU A 464 -6.85 5.71 -6.31
N ALA A 465 -7.54 4.56 -6.26
CA ALA A 465 -8.85 4.39 -6.87
C ALA A 465 -9.91 5.29 -6.23
N LEU A 466 -9.99 5.33 -4.89
CA LEU A 466 -10.96 6.14 -4.16
C LEU A 466 -10.75 7.65 -4.39
N VAL A 467 -9.51 8.08 -4.51
CA VAL A 467 -9.17 9.47 -4.89
C VAL A 467 -9.65 9.77 -6.31
N ALA A 468 -9.48 8.85 -7.26
CA ALA A 468 -9.99 9.02 -8.63
C ALA A 468 -11.53 9.09 -8.65
N VAL A 469 -12.21 8.19 -7.92
CA VAL A 469 -13.69 8.20 -7.79
C VAL A 469 -14.17 9.52 -7.19
N GLY A 470 -13.57 9.95 -6.07
CA GLY A 470 -13.95 11.21 -5.41
C GLY A 470 -13.65 12.45 -6.23
N ALA A 471 -12.64 12.44 -7.10
CA ALA A 471 -12.34 13.56 -7.99
C ALA A 471 -13.38 13.74 -9.11
N ARG A 472 -14.01 12.66 -9.57
CA ARG A 472 -15.08 12.71 -10.60
C ARG A 472 -16.36 13.33 -10.06
N THR A 473 -16.69 13.12 -8.79
CA THR A 473 -17.90 13.75 -8.20
C THR A 473 -17.86 15.27 -8.24
N VAL A 474 -16.66 15.86 -8.10
CA VAL A 474 -16.46 17.33 -8.16
C VAL A 474 -16.59 17.88 -9.58
N GLN A 475 -16.34 17.05 -10.59
CA GLN A 475 -16.39 17.46 -12.00
C GLN A 475 -17.80 17.31 -12.60
N GLY A 476 -18.80 16.86 -11.83
CA GLY A 476 -20.13 16.55 -12.33
C GLY A 476 -20.16 15.35 -13.30
N GLN A 477 -19.03 14.70 -13.48
CA GLN A 477 -18.87 13.48 -14.27
C GLN A 477 -19.25 12.27 -13.40
N GLN A 478 -20.52 12.15 -13.08
CA GLN A 478 -21.04 10.83 -12.69
C GLN A 478 -20.85 9.94 -13.92
N ALA A 479 -20.22 8.80 -13.74
CA ALA A 479 -20.12 7.82 -14.82
C ALA A 479 -21.53 7.50 -15.33
N PRO A 480 -21.75 7.42 -16.63
CA PRO A 480 -23.02 7.03 -17.21
C PRO A 480 -23.45 5.68 -16.75
#